data_9d233c78cbd81fefc357f0288e9d30c4
#
_entry.id   9d233c78cbd81fefc357f0288e9d30c4
#
_cell.length_a   1.000
_cell.length_b   1.000
_cell.length_c   1.000
_cell.angle_alpha   90.00
_cell.angle_beta   90.00
_cell.angle_gamma   90.00
#
_symmetry.space_group_name_H-M   'P 1'
#
loop_
_entity.id
_entity.type
_entity.pdbx_description
1 polymer ?
#
loop_
_entity_poly.entity_id
_entity_poly.type
_entity_poly.pdbx_seq_one_letter_code
_entity_poly.pdbx_strand_id
1 'polypeptide(L)'
;MSKPRLIASLAATVGEKYVLTEERRTAYYRSGFRSGSGGAAAVVFPATLLEQWKVIQTCVEANCAIIMQATKTGLTEGSCPSGFDYDREVVIVNITRIRKIILLDGGKQVLALPGATLHELEQLLKPLGRAPHSVIGSTTIGATIVGGIANNAGGALCKRGSSYTELALFGQVDAEGHLNLVNHLGIRNLGETPEEIFANLEKGEIPDEDLEGMDKLASDRGYGDRIRNLDAKVPNRYNADPERLYEVSGSAGKVAAFAVRVDTYPIPKRKKVFMLGSNRAKDFVALRDHILSNFKELPEMCEYMNRGIFDTAERYGKDVFLSIKYLGTEKLPKAYAIKSSAEYFLNKIPFLPKFLPDLFLYYLSRLFPQHLPKRLLKYRDRFEYYLILSMSDEGIDEARCYLEKEWSRLEGVDFFECNEQEQEAALLHRFAAAGAAIRYQNLHQTTTEEVLALDIALLGNDKEWVEELPDEITEHLELALYYGHFMCHVFHQDYIFKKGTDIEAMKKKMLRYLDAKGAKYPAEHNVGHMYDADSTLKNFYESLDPTNTFNW
;
A
#
# COMPACT_ATOMS: atom_id res chain seq x y z
N MET A 1 11.43 -1.50 -34.31
CA MET A 1 12.87 -1.08 -34.17
C MET A 1 13.67 -2.28 -33.71
N SER A 2 14.99 -2.45 -34.10
CA SER A 2 15.81 -3.56 -33.53
C SER A 2 16.24 -3.25 -32.09
N LYS A 3 16.41 -4.28 -31.25
CA LYS A 3 16.83 -4.14 -29.85
C LYS A 3 18.11 -3.31 -29.66
N PRO A 4 19.20 -3.49 -30.44
CA PRO A 4 20.38 -2.63 -30.30
C PRO A 4 20.11 -1.16 -30.59
N ARG A 5 19.26 -0.84 -31.59
CA ARG A 5 18.88 0.52 -31.91
C ARG A 5 18.00 1.14 -30.82
N LEU A 6 17.08 0.36 -30.26
CA LEU A 6 16.27 0.79 -29.12
C LEU A 6 17.16 1.19 -27.94
N ILE A 7 18.09 0.31 -27.53
CA ILE A 7 19.02 0.58 -26.42
C ILE A 7 19.87 1.85 -26.68
N ALA A 8 20.37 2.01 -27.90
CA ALA A 8 21.16 3.21 -28.27
C ALA A 8 20.33 4.50 -28.17
N SER A 9 19.05 4.48 -28.63
CA SER A 9 18.15 5.65 -28.53
C SER A 9 17.80 5.97 -27.07
N LEU A 10 17.53 4.97 -26.24
CA LEU A 10 17.29 5.14 -24.81
C LEU A 10 18.53 5.72 -24.11
N ALA A 11 19.72 5.21 -24.44
CA ALA A 11 20.97 5.69 -23.88
C ALA A 11 21.30 7.13 -24.33
N ALA A 12 20.97 7.50 -25.54
CA ALA A 12 21.11 8.89 -26.00
C ALA A 12 20.22 9.88 -25.23
N THR A 13 19.06 9.42 -24.75
CA THR A 13 18.10 10.23 -23.98
C THR A 13 18.54 10.42 -22.53
N VAL A 14 18.87 9.34 -21.80
CA VAL A 14 19.09 9.39 -20.34
C VAL A 14 20.56 9.22 -19.94
N GLY A 15 21.43 8.91 -20.91
CA GLY A 15 22.84 8.55 -20.69
C GLY A 15 23.04 7.05 -20.45
N GLU A 16 24.13 6.49 -20.98
CA GLU A 16 24.44 5.05 -20.95
C GLU A 16 24.37 4.41 -19.55
N LYS A 17 24.89 5.09 -18.53
CA LYS A 17 24.89 4.58 -17.14
C LYS A 17 23.50 4.37 -16.55
N TYR A 18 22.47 4.97 -17.13
CA TYR A 18 21.08 4.92 -16.69
C TYR A 18 20.21 4.00 -17.56
N VAL A 19 20.82 3.21 -18.43
CA VAL A 19 20.19 2.12 -19.16
C VAL A 19 20.86 0.81 -18.77
N LEU A 20 20.16 -0.03 -18.03
CA LEU A 20 20.65 -1.34 -17.61
C LEU A 20 20.12 -2.41 -18.58
N THR A 21 21.01 -3.22 -19.14
CA THR A 21 20.67 -4.32 -20.05
C THR A 21 21.21 -5.68 -19.60
N GLU A 22 22.22 -5.66 -18.71
CA GLU A 22 22.83 -6.88 -18.18
C GLU A 22 21.88 -7.60 -17.23
N GLU A 23 21.72 -8.90 -17.39
CA GLU A 23 20.82 -9.73 -16.60
C GLU A 23 21.01 -9.54 -15.09
N ARG A 24 22.25 -9.56 -14.62
CA ARG A 24 22.58 -9.39 -13.20
C ARG A 24 22.16 -8.02 -12.65
N ARG A 25 22.29 -6.97 -13.46
CA ARG A 25 21.95 -5.58 -13.05
C ARG A 25 20.46 -5.30 -13.11
N THR A 26 19.74 -5.98 -14.01
CA THR A 26 18.27 -5.83 -14.18
C THR A 26 17.48 -6.73 -13.25
N ALA A 27 18.05 -7.80 -12.71
CA ALA A 27 17.36 -8.83 -11.92
C ALA A 27 16.50 -8.25 -10.78
N TYR A 28 17.01 -7.26 -10.04
CA TYR A 28 16.26 -6.60 -8.97
C TYR A 28 14.99 -5.92 -9.48
N TYR A 29 15.05 -5.24 -10.62
CA TYR A 29 13.95 -4.47 -11.21
C TYR A 29 12.92 -5.35 -11.91
N ARG A 30 13.35 -6.53 -12.37
CA ARG A 30 12.51 -7.53 -13.03
C ARG A 30 11.76 -8.45 -12.05
N SER A 31 12.01 -8.32 -10.77
CA SER A 31 11.33 -9.11 -9.73
C SER A 31 10.37 -8.26 -8.93
N GLY A 32 9.23 -8.80 -8.52
CA GLY A 32 8.28 -8.16 -7.62
C GLY A 32 8.83 -8.01 -6.18
N PHE A 33 8.05 -7.44 -5.31
CA PHE A 33 8.46 -7.20 -3.91
C PHE A 33 8.53 -8.50 -3.10
N ARG A 34 7.53 -9.38 -3.25
CA ARG A 34 7.46 -10.69 -2.57
C ARG A 34 7.70 -11.84 -3.54
N SER A 35 7.09 -11.78 -4.70
CA SER A 35 7.04 -12.85 -5.70
C SER A 35 7.01 -12.25 -7.10
N GLY A 36 7.00 -13.11 -8.12
CA GLY A 36 6.94 -12.74 -9.52
C GLY A 36 8.26 -12.25 -10.10
N SER A 37 8.47 -12.58 -11.36
CA SER A 37 9.61 -12.08 -12.13
C SER A 37 9.38 -12.35 -13.62
N GLY A 38 10.08 -11.57 -14.47
CA GLY A 38 9.99 -11.77 -15.90
C GLY A 38 11.16 -11.19 -16.69
N GLY A 39 11.03 -11.20 -18.01
CA GLY A 39 12.02 -10.69 -18.95
C GLY A 39 11.89 -9.17 -19.16
N ALA A 40 13.01 -8.48 -19.38
CA ALA A 40 13.02 -7.13 -19.90
C ALA A 40 14.26 -6.89 -20.76
N ALA A 41 14.10 -6.12 -21.83
CA ALA A 41 15.19 -5.71 -22.70
C ALA A 41 16.10 -4.69 -22.04
N ALA A 42 15.49 -3.78 -21.26
CA ALA A 42 16.21 -2.75 -20.52
C ALA A 42 15.43 -2.26 -19.31
N VAL A 43 16.17 -1.68 -18.36
CA VAL A 43 15.65 -0.83 -17.27
C VAL A 43 16.23 0.56 -17.46
N VAL A 44 15.37 1.56 -17.57
CA VAL A 44 15.74 2.94 -17.91
C VAL A 44 15.38 3.88 -16.76
N PHE A 45 16.28 4.80 -16.44
CA PHE A 45 16.13 5.71 -15.29
C PHE A 45 16.14 7.17 -15.73
N PRO A 46 15.03 7.74 -16.20
CA PRO A 46 14.94 9.17 -16.50
C PRO A 46 15.11 10.01 -15.22
N ALA A 47 15.73 11.19 -15.35
CA ALA A 47 15.95 12.13 -14.27
C ALA A 47 15.04 13.35 -14.35
N THR A 48 14.45 13.61 -15.49
CA THR A 48 13.54 14.73 -15.75
C THR A 48 12.25 14.23 -16.40
N LEU A 49 11.19 15.04 -16.30
CA LEU A 49 9.92 14.76 -16.96
C LEU A 49 10.09 14.67 -18.49
N LEU A 50 10.93 15.52 -19.07
CA LEU A 50 11.21 15.48 -20.50
C LEU A 50 11.98 14.22 -20.90
N GLU A 51 12.93 13.75 -20.09
CA GLU A 51 13.58 12.46 -20.34
C GLU A 51 12.58 11.32 -20.26
N GLN A 52 11.68 11.31 -19.26
CA GLN A 52 10.61 10.30 -19.15
C GLN A 52 9.72 10.29 -20.39
N TRP A 53 9.28 11.46 -20.84
CA TRP A 53 8.47 11.60 -22.05
C TRP A 53 9.17 11.02 -23.28
N LYS A 54 10.42 11.42 -23.54
CA LYS A 54 11.20 10.95 -24.70
C LYS A 54 11.50 9.45 -24.63
N VAL A 55 11.72 8.89 -23.43
CA VAL A 55 11.88 7.44 -23.24
C VAL A 55 10.60 6.72 -23.64
N ILE A 56 9.43 7.20 -23.20
CA ILE A 56 8.13 6.62 -23.54
C ILE A 56 7.88 6.74 -25.05
N GLN A 57 8.11 7.91 -25.66
CA GLN A 57 7.99 8.07 -27.12
C GLN A 57 8.83 7.03 -27.87
N THR A 58 10.10 6.88 -27.49
CA THR A 58 11.01 5.89 -28.10
C THR A 58 10.46 4.47 -27.98
N CYS A 59 9.88 4.12 -26.81
CA CYS A 59 9.30 2.80 -26.58
C CYS A 59 8.03 2.57 -27.40
N VAL A 60 7.15 3.57 -27.49
CA VAL A 60 5.93 3.53 -28.32
C VAL A 60 6.28 3.35 -29.80
N GLU A 61 7.20 4.18 -30.33
CA GLU A 61 7.69 4.08 -31.71
C GLU A 61 8.35 2.72 -32.02
N ALA A 62 8.96 2.12 -31.00
CA ALA A 62 9.58 0.80 -31.12
C ALA A 62 8.60 -0.37 -30.90
N ASN A 63 7.33 -0.09 -30.61
CA ASN A 63 6.30 -1.07 -30.26
C ASN A 63 6.74 -1.95 -29.06
N CYS A 64 7.20 -1.32 -27.97
CA CYS A 64 7.57 -2.02 -26.74
C CYS A 64 6.39 -2.12 -25.78
N ALA A 65 6.40 -3.15 -24.92
CA ALA A 65 5.64 -3.16 -23.68
C ALA A 65 6.39 -2.32 -22.63
N ILE A 66 5.72 -1.35 -22.02
CA ILE A 66 6.31 -0.42 -21.06
C ILE A 66 5.81 -0.76 -19.67
N ILE A 67 6.72 -1.00 -18.72
CA ILE A 67 6.36 -1.17 -17.31
C ILE A 67 6.79 0.07 -16.55
N MET A 68 5.80 0.84 -16.08
CA MET A 68 6.05 1.99 -15.23
C MET A 68 6.38 1.51 -13.83
N GLN A 69 7.56 1.85 -13.34
CA GLN A 69 8.05 1.35 -12.06
C GLN A 69 8.58 2.48 -11.19
N ALA A 70 8.16 2.53 -9.93
CA ALA A 70 8.75 3.36 -8.90
C ALA A 70 9.61 2.51 -7.94
N THR A 71 9.26 2.46 -6.66
CA THR A 71 10.01 1.77 -5.61
C THR A 71 9.63 0.29 -5.43
N LYS A 72 8.73 -0.23 -6.23
CA LYS A 72 8.28 -1.64 -6.23
C LYS A 72 7.73 -2.14 -4.89
N THR A 73 7.03 -1.33 -4.15
CA THR A 73 6.46 -1.73 -2.86
C THR A 73 5.11 -2.45 -2.97
N GLY A 74 4.53 -2.55 -4.18
CA GLY A 74 3.29 -3.27 -4.43
C GLY A 74 3.44 -4.78 -4.23
N LEU A 75 2.39 -5.42 -3.69
CA LEU A 75 2.40 -6.83 -3.30
C LEU A 75 1.87 -7.79 -4.37
N THR A 76 1.24 -7.26 -5.43
CA THR A 76 0.54 -8.04 -6.47
C THR A 76 1.31 -8.14 -7.79
N GLU A 77 2.62 -7.88 -7.77
CA GLU A 77 3.54 -8.02 -8.92
C GLU A 77 3.31 -7.02 -10.07
N GLY A 78 2.36 -6.09 -9.97
CA GLY A 78 1.98 -5.17 -11.05
C GLY A 78 3.04 -4.13 -11.45
N SER A 79 4.20 -4.08 -10.81
CA SER A 79 5.32 -3.20 -11.15
C SER A 79 6.56 -3.94 -11.68
N CYS A 80 6.42 -5.22 -12.04
CA CYS A 80 7.47 -6.01 -12.67
C CYS A 80 6.89 -6.83 -13.83
N PRO A 81 7.71 -7.27 -14.79
CA PRO A 81 7.24 -8.16 -15.85
C PRO A 81 6.84 -9.53 -15.29
N SER A 82 5.86 -10.19 -15.94
CA SER A 82 5.40 -11.53 -15.62
C SER A 82 5.83 -12.50 -16.70
N GLY A 83 6.72 -13.44 -16.38
CA GLY A 83 7.22 -14.42 -17.34
C GLY A 83 8.15 -13.84 -18.43
N PHE A 84 8.35 -14.61 -19.50
CA PHE A 84 9.33 -14.31 -20.55
C PHE A 84 8.75 -14.39 -21.98
N ASP A 85 7.44 -14.54 -22.10
CA ASP A 85 6.72 -14.85 -23.33
C ASP A 85 5.93 -13.66 -23.90
N TYR A 86 6.42 -12.44 -23.65
CA TYR A 86 5.87 -11.24 -24.23
C TYR A 86 5.99 -11.24 -25.76
N ASP A 87 4.98 -10.76 -26.46
CA ASP A 87 4.94 -10.64 -27.92
C ASP A 87 5.85 -9.53 -28.49
N ARG A 88 6.39 -8.70 -27.60
CA ARG A 88 7.25 -7.53 -27.92
C ARG A 88 8.33 -7.33 -26.85
N GLU A 89 9.32 -6.48 -27.14
CA GLU A 89 10.37 -6.16 -26.16
C GLU A 89 9.77 -5.39 -24.98
N VAL A 90 10.14 -5.79 -23.75
CA VAL A 90 9.71 -5.12 -22.52
C VAL A 90 10.76 -4.12 -22.07
N VAL A 91 10.34 -2.89 -21.75
CA VAL A 91 11.18 -1.84 -21.17
C VAL A 91 10.60 -1.40 -19.83
N ILE A 92 11.39 -1.53 -18.76
CA ILE A 92 11.01 -1.00 -17.44
C ILE A 92 11.48 0.46 -17.36
N VAL A 93 10.55 1.38 -17.16
CA VAL A 93 10.83 2.81 -16.96
C VAL A 93 10.73 3.11 -15.46
N ASN A 94 11.90 3.19 -14.81
CA ASN A 94 11.99 3.45 -13.37
C ASN A 94 12.12 4.94 -13.08
N ILE A 95 11.07 5.52 -12.49
CA ILE A 95 10.89 6.96 -12.28
C ILE A 95 11.46 7.50 -10.96
N THR A 96 12.18 6.68 -10.20
CA THR A 96 12.65 7.05 -8.85
C THR A 96 13.63 8.23 -8.79
N ARG A 97 14.15 8.70 -9.91
CA ARG A 97 15.02 9.88 -9.99
C ARG A 97 14.26 11.21 -10.11
N ILE A 98 12.97 11.18 -10.46
CA ILE A 98 12.15 12.38 -10.67
C ILE A 98 11.38 12.68 -9.38
N ARG A 99 12.03 13.37 -8.42
CA ARG A 99 11.56 13.48 -7.03
C ARG A 99 11.42 14.96 -6.64
N LYS A 100 10.27 15.55 -6.91
CA LYS A 100 9.97 16.91 -6.45
C LYS A 100 8.55 16.95 -5.90
N ILE A 101 8.37 17.70 -4.81
CA ILE A 101 7.09 18.03 -4.23
C ILE A 101 7.01 19.56 -4.14
N ILE A 102 5.93 20.13 -4.67
CA ILE A 102 5.68 21.56 -4.70
C ILE A 102 4.48 21.84 -3.79
N LEU A 103 4.65 22.73 -2.83
CA LEU A 103 3.57 23.17 -1.96
C LEU A 103 2.68 24.17 -2.73
N LEU A 104 1.38 23.97 -2.64
CA LEU A 104 0.34 24.82 -3.23
C LEU A 104 -0.62 25.30 -2.14
N ASP A 105 -1.20 26.49 -2.29
CA ASP A 105 -2.16 27.09 -1.35
C ASP A 105 -1.69 27.00 0.11
N GLY A 106 -0.48 27.49 0.36
CA GLY A 106 0.10 27.44 1.70
C GLY A 106 0.27 26.04 2.27
N GLY A 107 0.39 25.03 1.43
CA GLY A 107 0.55 23.62 1.78
C GLY A 107 -0.77 22.87 1.98
N LYS A 108 -1.93 23.46 1.70
CA LYS A 108 -3.22 22.74 1.73
C LYS A 108 -3.34 21.72 0.62
N GLN A 109 -2.63 21.95 -0.47
CA GLN A 109 -2.43 20.98 -1.55
C GLN A 109 -0.95 20.88 -1.87
N VAL A 110 -0.60 19.80 -2.55
CA VAL A 110 0.75 19.60 -3.10
C VAL A 110 0.64 19.06 -4.51
N LEU A 111 1.63 19.43 -5.32
CA LEU A 111 1.89 18.80 -6.60
C LEU A 111 3.12 17.89 -6.43
N ALA A 112 2.97 16.63 -6.78
CA ALA A 112 4.01 15.63 -6.62
C ALA A 112 4.44 15.07 -7.97
N LEU A 113 5.74 15.04 -8.24
CA LEU A 113 6.34 14.37 -9.39
C LEU A 113 6.47 12.86 -9.16
N PRO A 114 6.62 12.02 -10.19
CA PRO A 114 6.35 10.58 -10.14
C PRO A 114 7.14 9.80 -9.10
N GLY A 115 8.39 10.14 -8.84
CA GLY A 115 9.27 9.46 -7.90
C GLY A 115 9.21 10.00 -6.47
N ALA A 116 8.40 11.04 -6.20
CA ALA A 116 8.24 11.62 -4.87
C ALA A 116 7.55 10.64 -3.92
N THR A 117 8.11 10.45 -2.71
CA THR A 117 7.62 9.46 -1.75
C THR A 117 6.65 10.07 -0.74
N LEU A 118 5.77 9.23 -0.20
CA LEU A 118 4.88 9.62 0.90
C LEU A 118 5.67 10.01 2.16
N HIS A 119 6.80 9.38 2.40
CA HIS A 119 7.69 9.74 3.52
C HIS A 119 8.27 11.15 3.35
N GLU A 120 8.76 11.51 2.15
CA GLU A 120 9.23 12.88 1.87
C GLU A 120 8.11 13.91 2.05
N LEU A 121 6.89 13.57 1.59
CA LEU A 121 5.72 14.43 1.78
C LEU A 121 5.41 14.63 3.26
N GLU A 122 5.44 13.58 4.06
CA GLU A 122 5.22 13.66 5.50
C GLU A 122 6.24 14.59 6.18
N GLN A 123 7.53 14.45 5.85
CA GLN A 123 8.58 15.30 6.39
C GLN A 123 8.41 16.77 5.97
N LEU A 124 8.02 17.01 4.71
CA LEU A 124 7.77 18.37 4.19
C LEU A 124 6.57 19.05 4.85
N LEU A 125 5.52 18.30 5.14
CA LEU A 125 4.26 18.83 5.70
C LEU A 125 4.30 19.01 7.23
N LYS A 126 5.09 18.22 7.94
CA LYS A 126 5.16 18.25 9.41
C LYS A 126 5.41 19.64 10.01
N PRO A 127 6.39 20.45 9.52
CA PRO A 127 6.61 21.80 10.02
C PRO A 127 5.42 22.75 9.80
N LEU A 128 4.55 22.44 8.83
CA LEU A 128 3.33 23.22 8.52
C LEU A 128 2.13 22.77 9.35
N GLY A 129 2.29 21.81 10.27
CA GLY A 129 1.19 21.24 11.03
C GLY A 129 0.20 20.45 10.15
N ARG A 130 0.69 19.88 9.05
CA ARG A 130 -0.12 19.13 8.07
C ARG A 130 0.37 17.71 7.87
N ALA A 131 -0.48 16.87 7.33
CA ALA A 131 -0.23 15.46 7.06
C ALA A 131 -0.62 15.10 5.61
N PRO A 132 -0.03 14.06 5.02
CA PRO A 132 -0.40 13.54 3.71
C PRO A 132 -1.89 13.14 3.62
N HIS A 133 -2.40 13.10 2.39
CA HIS A 133 -3.74 12.58 2.08
C HIS A 133 -3.92 11.11 2.47
N SER A 134 -2.84 10.33 2.52
CA SER A 134 -2.88 8.90 2.79
C SER A 134 -1.64 8.47 3.60
N VAL A 135 -1.83 7.48 4.45
CA VAL A 135 -0.75 6.77 5.17
C VAL A 135 -0.97 5.28 4.91
N ILE A 136 -0.20 4.72 3.99
CA ILE A 136 -0.27 3.30 3.61
C ILE A 136 0.86 2.50 4.27
N GLY A 137 0.71 1.19 4.37
CA GLY A 137 1.68 0.32 5.05
C GLY A 137 3.10 0.42 4.49
N SER A 138 3.24 0.71 3.20
CA SER A 138 4.54 0.86 2.52
C SER A 138 5.14 2.27 2.55
N THR A 139 4.51 3.24 3.23
CA THR A 139 5.03 4.63 3.35
C THR A 139 6.46 4.64 3.87
N THR A 140 6.74 3.88 4.91
CA THR A 140 8.07 3.82 5.56
C THR A 140 9.13 3.09 4.75
N ILE A 141 8.74 2.28 3.76
CA ILE A 141 9.67 1.57 2.87
C ILE A 141 9.80 2.23 1.49
N GLY A 142 9.25 3.43 1.34
CA GLY A 142 9.49 4.30 0.21
C GLY A 142 8.40 4.34 -0.86
N ALA A 143 7.16 3.96 -0.55
CA ALA A 143 6.05 4.10 -1.49
C ALA A 143 5.93 5.53 -2.02
N THR A 144 5.74 5.67 -3.33
CA THR A 144 5.56 6.98 -3.98
C THR A 144 4.10 7.41 -3.93
N ILE A 145 3.88 8.73 -3.96
CA ILE A 145 2.54 9.33 -3.99
C ILE A 145 1.77 8.85 -5.22
N VAL A 146 2.40 8.94 -6.40
CA VAL A 146 1.82 8.49 -7.67
C VAL A 146 1.55 6.98 -7.66
N GLY A 147 2.47 6.17 -7.12
CA GLY A 147 2.26 4.72 -7.01
C GLY A 147 1.06 4.37 -6.13
N GLY A 148 0.86 5.09 -5.02
CA GLY A 148 -0.33 4.95 -4.18
C GLY A 148 -1.62 5.26 -4.93
N ILE A 149 -1.65 6.37 -5.68
CA ILE A 149 -2.81 6.79 -6.49
C ILE A 149 -3.09 5.81 -7.63
N ALA A 150 -2.05 5.41 -8.37
CA ALA A 150 -2.21 4.46 -9.47
C ALA A 150 -2.76 3.09 -9.02
N ASN A 151 -2.60 2.75 -7.75
CA ASN A 151 -3.12 1.52 -7.17
C ASN A 151 -4.38 1.74 -6.30
N ASN A 152 -4.96 2.92 -6.21
CA ASN A 152 -6.01 3.25 -5.25
C ASN A 152 -5.70 2.70 -3.85
N ALA A 153 -4.42 2.82 -3.44
CA ALA A 153 -3.94 2.20 -2.22
C ALA A 153 -4.69 2.74 -1.01
N GLY A 154 -5.19 1.84 -0.19
CA GLY A 154 -5.79 2.17 1.10
C GLY A 154 -4.74 2.31 2.19
N GLY A 155 -5.19 2.60 3.41
CA GLY A 155 -4.31 2.71 4.57
C GLY A 155 -5.08 2.76 5.88
N ALA A 156 -4.36 2.92 6.97
CA ALA A 156 -4.90 2.83 8.32
C ALA A 156 -5.87 3.96 8.73
N LEU A 157 -5.94 5.05 7.95
CA LEU A 157 -6.73 6.22 8.32
C LEU A 157 -8.23 6.03 8.05
N CYS A 158 -9.04 6.03 9.12
CA CYS A 158 -10.50 5.88 9.02
C CYS A 158 -11.20 7.09 8.37
N LYS A 159 -10.59 8.28 8.45
CA LYS A 159 -11.12 9.52 7.88
C LYS A 159 -10.82 9.68 6.39
N ARG A 160 -10.04 8.78 5.80
CA ARG A 160 -9.52 8.89 4.44
C ARG A 160 -9.91 7.66 3.62
N GLY A 161 -10.36 7.90 2.42
CA GLY A 161 -10.55 6.87 1.42
C GLY A 161 -9.22 6.37 0.85
N SER A 162 -9.30 5.73 -0.30
CA SER A 162 -8.14 5.34 -1.08
C SER A 162 -7.31 6.57 -1.49
N SER A 163 -6.04 6.35 -1.78
CA SER A 163 -5.20 7.37 -2.42
C SER A 163 -5.82 7.72 -3.78
N TYR A 164 -6.33 8.93 -3.92
CA TYR A 164 -7.17 9.33 -5.05
C TYR A 164 -6.96 10.79 -5.43
N THR A 165 -7.00 11.07 -6.71
CA THR A 165 -7.11 12.42 -7.28
C THR A 165 -7.64 12.36 -8.71
N GLU A 166 -8.38 13.37 -9.13
CA GLU A 166 -8.78 13.62 -10.52
C GLU A 166 -7.86 14.65 -11.20
N LEU A 167 -6.87 15.16 -10.47
CA LEU A 167 -5.98 16.22 -10.90
C LEU A 167 -4.60 15.62 -11.23
N ALA A 168 -4.38 15.31 -12.50
CA ALA A 168 -3.16 14.64 -12.96
C ALA A 168 -2.66 15.19 -14.32
N LEU A 169 -1.36 15.02 -14.54
CA LEU A 169 -0.71 15.14 -15.83
C LEU A 169 -0.15 13.77 -16.19
N PHE A 170 -0.56 13.22 -17.34
CA PHE A 170 -0.16 11.87 -17.73
C PHE A 170 -0.06 11.69 -19.24
N GLY A 171 0.74 10.72 -19.65
CA GLY A 171 0.83 10.25 -21.03
C GLY A 171 -0.05 9.04 -21.24
N GLN A 172 -0.83 9.05 -22.29
CA GLN A 172 -1.75 7.99 -22.72
C GLN A 172 -1.49 7.63 -24.17
N VAL A 173 -1.56 6.35 -24.51
CA VAL A 173 -1.49 5.88 -25.90
C VAL A 173 -2.92 5.64 -26.39
N ASP A 174 -3.31 6.32 -27.50
CA ASP A 174 -4.63 6.14 -28.10
C ASP A 174 -4.75 4.84 -28.92
N ALA A 175 -5.94 4.59 -29.47
CA ALA A 175 -6.20 3.39 -30.26
C ALA A 175 -5.40 3.33 -31.58
N GLU A 176 -4.94 4.47 -32.07
CA GLU A 176 -4.09 4.61 -33.25
C GLU A 176 -2.61 4.44 -32.94
N GLY A 177 -2.25 4.29 -31.63
CA GLY A 177 -0.89 4.12 -31.16
C GLY A 177 -0.10 5.42 -30.97
N HIS A 178 -0.78 6.57 -30.91
CA HIS A 178 -0.13 7.86 -30.67
C HIS A 178 -0.05 8.15 -29.19
N LEU A 179 1.11 8.62 -28.73
CA LEU A 179 1.31 9.08 -27.37
C LEU A 179 0.81 10.52 -27.22
N ASN A 180 -0.18 10.72 -26.37
CA ASN A 180 -0.79 12.01 -26.06
C ASN A 180 -0.48 12.43 -24.62
N LEU A 181 -0.20 13.72 -24.39
CA LEU A 181 -0.07 14.30 -23.05
C LEU A 181 -1.41 14.91 -22.64
N VAL A 182 -1.99 14.40 -21.55
CA VAL A 182 -3.25 14.87 -20.97
C VAL A 182 -2.94 15.69 -19.73
N ASN A 183 -3.40 16.94 -19.70
CA ASN A 183 -3.19 17.86 -18.59
C ASN A 183 -4.51 18.24 -17.90
N HIS A 184 -4.74 17.66 -16.73
CA HIS A 184 -5.88 17.95 -15.87
C HIS A 184 -5.45 18.42 -14.46
N LEU A 185 -4.25 19.02 -14.33
CA LEU A 185 -3.75 19.52 -13.05
C LEU A 185 -4.56 20.69 -12.47
N GLY A 186 -5.35 21.39 -13.30
CA GLY A 186 -6.04 22.60 -12.89
C GLY A 186 -5.07 23.71 -12.48
N ILE A 187 -4.02 23.89 -13.28
CA ILE A 187 -3.00 24.92 -13.11
C ILE A 187 -2.86 25.66 -14.46
N ARG A 188 -3.11 26.96 -14.44
CA ARG A 188 -2.93 27.84 -15.61
C ARG A 188 -1.45 28.14 -15.86
N ASN A 189 -1.16 28.64 -17.02
CA ASN A 189 0.16 29.16 -17.42
C ASN A 189 1.32 28.14 -17.33
N LEU A 190 1.03 26.82 -17.36
CA LEU A 190 2.07 25.80 -17.40
C LEU A 190 2.78 25.68 -18.75
N GLY A 191 2.20 26.22 -19.84
CA GLY A 191 2.71 26.11 -21.20
C GLY A 191 1.75 25.36 -22.12
N GLU A 192 2.04 25.36 -23.44
CA GLU A 192 1.24 24.72 -24.47
C GLU A 192 1.88 23.42 -24.97
N THR A 193 3.20 23.32 -24.89
CA THR A 193 3.96 22.15 -25.34
C THR A 193 4.41 21.29 -24.17
N PRO A 194 4.63 19.97 -24.36
CA PRO A 194 5.17 19.11 -23.32
C PRO A 194 6.46 19.66 -22.70
N GLU A 195 7.36 20.21 -23.53
CA GLU A 195 8.63 20.78 -23.11
C GLU A 195 8.44 21.96 -22.14
N GLU A 196 7.52 22.87 -22.47
CA GLU A 196 7.21 24.03 -21.61
C GLU A 196 6.56 23.60 -20.30
N ILE A 197 5.55 22.70 -20.37
CA ILE A 197 4.84 22.19 -19.20
C ILE A 197 5.82 21.51 -18.24
N PHE A 198 6.67 20.62 -18.75
CA PHE A 198 7.65 19.90 -17.92
C PHE A 198 8.69 20.85 -17.32
N ALA A 199 9.22 21.81 -18.09
CA ALA A 199 10.18 22.77 -17.59
C ALA A 199 9.59 23.64 -16.47
N ASN A 200 8.36 24.11 -16.60
CA ASN A 200 7.69 24.92 -15.57
C ASN A 200 7.36 24.09 -14.31
N LEU A 201 6.93 22.84 -14.45
CA LEU A 201 6.74 21.93 -13.32
C LEU A 201 8.05 21.61 -12.59
N GLU A 202 9.13 21.39 -13.33
CA GLU A 202 10.44 21.13 -12.74
C GLU A 202 11.04 22.38 -12.09
N LYS A 203 10.77 23.56 -12.62
CA LYS A 203 11.10 24.82 -11.96
C LYS A 203 10.34 24.93 -10.62
N GLY A 204 9.05 24.57 -10.59
CA GLY A 204 8.24 24.45 -9.38
C GLY A 204 7.82 25.79 -8.78
N GLU A 205 7.83 26.85 -9.56
CA GLU A 205 7.32 28.17 -9.21
C GLU A 205 5.90 28.30 -9.76
N ILE A 206 4.91 27.93 -8.92
CA ILE A 206 3.49 27.94 -9.28
C ILE A 206 2.79 28.96 -8.38
N PRO A 207 2.37 30.11 -8.91
CA PRO A 207 1.62 31.10 -8.15
C PRO A 207 0.24 30.56 -7.75
N ASP A 208 -0.24 30.91 -6.55
CA ASP A 208 -1.54 30.46 -6.08
C ASP A 208 -2.70 31.00 -6.95
N GLU A 209 -2.54 32.16 -7.60
CA GLU A 209 -3.49 32.71 -8.57
C GLU A 209 -3.64 31.89 -9.85
N ASP A 210 -2.68 31.04 -10.16
CA ASP A 210 -2.75 30.12 -11.30
C ASP A 210 -3.49 28.81 -10.96
N LEU A 211 -3.82 28.58 -9.69
CA LEU A 211 -4.60 27.42 -9.27
C LEU A 211 -6.06 27.63 -9.63
N GLU A 212 -6.61 26.75 -10.46
CA GLU A 212 -8.02 26.77 -10.79
C GLU A 212 -8.83 26.09 -9.69
N GLY A 213 -9.98 26.73 -9.32
CA GLY A 213 -11.04 26.06 -8.60
C GLY A 213 -11.75 25.12 -9.58
N MET A 214 -11.51 23.83 -9.47
CA MET A 214 -12.09 22.83 -10.37
C MET A 214 -13.22 22.06 -9.70
N ASP A 215 -14.17 21.60 -10.48
CA ASP A 215 -15.15 20.60 -10.06
C ASP A 215 -14.49 19.24 -9.78
N LYS A 216 -13.22 19.09 -10.19
CA LYS A 216 -12.41 17.89 -10.00
C LYS A 216 -11.84 17.78 -8.58
N LEU A 217 -11.73 16.57 -8.08
CA LEU A 217 -11.33 16.26 -6.71
C LEU A 217 -9.82 16.02 -6.59
N ALA A 218 -9.19 16.66 -5.61
CA ALA A 218 -7.79 16.40 -5.22
C ALA A 218 -7.67 15.29 -4.14
N SER A 219 -8.77 14.72 -3.70
CA SER A 219 -8.85 13.57 -2.78
C SER A 219 -10.28 13.03 -2.72
N ASP A 220 -10.47 11.83 -2.14
CA ASP A 220 -11.79 11.25 -1.88
C ASP A 220 -12.48 11.94 -0.69
N ARG A 221 -13.06 13.12 -0.93
CA ARG A 221 -13.71 13.95 0.12
C ARG A 221 -15.02 13.34 0.62
N GLY A 222 -15.69 12.50 -0.16
CA GLY A 222 -16.97 11.85 0.21
C GLY A 222 -16.81 10.59 1.06
N TYR A 223 -15.59 10.17 1.35
CA TYR A 223 -15.35 8.91 2.07
C TYR A 223 -15.93 8.87 3.48
N GLY A 224 -15.90 10.00 4.20
CA GLY A 224 -16.44 10.11 5.54
C GLY A 224 -17.92 9.75 5.63
N ASP A 225 -18.72 10.15 4.64
CA ASP A 225 -20.15 9.82 4.56
C ASP A 225 -20.34 8.36 4.13
N ARG A 226 -19.52 7.88 3.18
CA ARG A 226 -19.59 6.51 2.69
C ARG A 226 -19.31 5.48 3.79
N ILE A 227 -18.26 5.67 4.60
CA ILE A 227 -17.94 4.73 5.68
C ILE A 227 -19.03 4.68 6.75
N ARG A 228 -19.81 5.75 6.93
CA ARG A 228 -20.94 5.81 7.88
C ARG A 228 -22.20 5.08 7.38
N ASN A 229 -22.25 4.70 6.13
CA ASN A 229 -23.39 3.94 5.59
C ASN A 229 -23.29 2.47 6.02
N LEU A 230 -23.91 2.15 7.15
CA LEU A 230 -23.95 0.80 7.73
C LEU A 230 -24.82 -0.18 6.93
N ASP A 231 -25.64 0.28 6.00
CA ASP A 231 -26.50 -0.56 5.15
C ASP A 231 -25.88 -0.85 3.78
N ALA A 232 -24.64 -0.38 3.55
CA ALA A 232 -23.96 -0.53 2.28
C ALA A 232 -23.71 -2.01 1.93
N LYS A 233 -24.29 -2.46 0.81
CA LYS A 233 -24.13 -3.80 0.23
C LYS A 233 -22.90 -3.92 -0.67
N VAL A 234 -21.96 -2.99 -0.52
CA VAL A 234 -20.66 -2.95 -1.18
C VAL A 234 -19.60 -2.62 -0.12
N PRO A 235 -18.35 -3.01 -0.32
CA PRO A 235 -17.28 -2.59 0.59
C PRO A 235 -17.10 -1.07 0.61
N ASN A 236 -16.78 -0.53 1.78
CA ASN A 236 -16.58 0.91 1.96
C ASN A 236 -15.33 1.45 1.21
N ARG A 237 -14.33 0.59 1.02
CA ARG A 237 -13.08 0.92 0.35
C ARG A 237 -12.46 -0.33 -0.25
N TYR A 238 -12.16 -0.30 -1.53
CA TYR A 238 -11.42 -1.33 -2.23
C TYR A 238 -10.82 -0.77 -3.53
N ASN A 239 -9.81 -1.42 -4.05
CA ASN A 239 -9.01 -0.97 -5.19
C ASN A 239 -9.87 -0.74 -6.46
N ALA A 240 -10.72 -1.68 -6.81
CA ALA A 240 -11.52 -1.65 -8.03
C ALA A 240 -12.88 -0.93 -7.88
N ASP A 241 -13.02 -0.02 -6.90
CA ASP A 241 -14.23 0.77 -6.72
C ASP A 241 -14.51 1.63 -7.97
N PRO A 242 -15.61 1.37 -8.72
CA PRO A 242 -15.90 2.08 -9.97
C PRO A 242 -15.98 3.60 -9.80
N GLU A 243 -16.38 4.09 -8.62
CA GLU A 243 -16.47 5.50 -8.32
C GLU A 243 -15.09 6.14 -8.06
N ARG A 244 -14.04 5.35 -8.01
CA ARG A 244 -12.66 5.77 -7.74
C ARG A 244 -11.68 5.35 -8.83
N LEU A 245 -12.19 4.90 -9.97
CA LEU A 245 -11.43 4.65 -11.18
C LEU A 245 -11.48 5.90 -12.06
N TYR A 246 -10.41 6.67 -12.08
CA TYR A 246 -10.35 7.91 -12.84
C TYR A 246 -8.93 8.22 -13.33
N GLU A 247 -8.70 8.15 -14.63
CA GLU A 247 -7.39 8.47 -15.24
C GLU A 247 -6.22 7.76 -14.51
N VAL A 248 -5.35 8.53 -13.81
CA VAL A 248 -4.23 7.96 -13.05
C VAL A 248 -4.70 7.17 -11.82
N SER A 249 -5.82 7.58 -11.19
CA SER A 249 -6.34 6.90 -10.01
C SER A 249 -6.89 5.51 -10.35
N GLY A 250 -6.27 4.48 -9.78
CA GLY A 250 -6.60 3.07 -10.04
C GLY A 250 -6.10 2.54 -11.38
N SER A 251 -5.26 3.28 -12.12
CA SER A 251 -4.79 2.91 -13.47
C SER A 251 -3.86 1.69 -13.48
N ALA A 252 -3.32 1.26 -12.36
CA ALA A 252 -2.35 0.17 -12.27
C ALA A 252 -1.15 0.32 -13.24
N GLY A 253 -0.82 1.57 -13.61
CA GLY A 253 0.25 1.87 -14.56
C GLY A 253 -0.14 1.75 -16.04
N LYS A 254 -1.45 1.68 -16.38
CA LYS A 254 -1.95 1.72 -17.76
C LYS A 254 -1.82 3.11 -18.41
N VAL A 255 -1.31 4.07 -17.68
CA VAL A 255 -0.88 5.39 -18.15
C VAL A 255 0.44 5.79 -17.51
N ALA A 256 1.18 6.68 -18.12
CA ALA A 256 2.43 7.21 -17.58
C ALA A 256 2.19 8.52 -16.84
N ALA A 257 2.09 8.52 -15.54
CA ALA A 257 1.92 9.75 -14.77
C ALA A 257 3.20 10.61 -14.75
N PHE A 258 3.05 11.93 -14.90
CA PHE A 258 4.11 12.94 -14.81
C PHE A 258 3.97 13.84 -13.59
N ALA A 259 2.74 14.11 -13.16
CA ALA A 259 2.46 14.83 -11.93
C ALA A 259 1.05 14.52 -11.43
N VAL A 260 0.86 14.62 -10.10
CA VAL A 260 -0.47 14.59 -9.47
C VAL A 260 -0.59 15.73 -8.49
N ARG A 261 -1.80 16.31 -8.38
CA ARG A 261 -2.13 17.33 -7.37
C ARG A 261 -3.08 16.71 -6.35
N VAL A 262 -2.72 16.78 -5.06
CA VAL A 262 -3.45 16.13 -3.97
C VAL A 262 -3.65 17.05 -2.77
N ASP A 263 -4.76 16.84 -2.05
CA ASP A 263 -5.02 17.54 -0.80
C ASP A 263 -4.07 17.07 0.30
N THR A 264 -3.82 17.96 1.26
CA THR A 264 -3.19 17.64 2.55
C THR A 264 -4.16 18.00 3.66
N TYR A 265 -3.91 17.52 4.87
CA TYR A 265 -4.84 17.66 5.97
C TYR A 265 -4.16 18.20 7.23
N PRO A 266 -4.85 18.96 8.08
CA PRO A 266 -4.28 19.41 9.34
C PRO A 266 -3.97 18.22 10.25
N ILE A 267 -2.87 18.31 11.01
CA ILE A 267 -2.55 17.35 12.07
C ILE A 267 -3.43 17.66 13.27
N PRO A 268 -4.10 16.67 13.88
CA PRO A 268 -4.88 16.88 15.10
C PRO A 268 -4.04 17.44 16.23
N LYS A 269 -4.61 18.30 17.05
CA LYS A 269 -3.94 18.92 18.21
C LYS A 269 -3.71 17.93 19.35
N ARG A 270 -4.66 17.00 19.55
CA ARG A 270 -4.61 15.96 20.58
C ARG A 270 -4.86 14.62 19.94
N LYS A 271 -4.13 13.60 20.38
CA LYS A 271 -4.38 12.20 20.02
C LYS A 271 -4.34 11.32 21.25
N LYS A 272 -5.23 10.33 21.30
CA LYS A 272 -5.26 9.29 22.31
C LYS A 272 -5.58 7.95 21.68
N VAL A 273 -4.95 6.93 22.22
CA VAL A 273 -5.21 5.55 21.83
C VAL A 273 -5.88 4.83 22.99
N PHE A 274 -6.96 4.14 22.66
CA PHE A 274 -7.65 3.20 23.54
C PHE A 274 -7.36 1.79 23.06
N MET A 275 -6.96 0.93 23.98
CA MET A 275 -6.84 -0.51 23.74
C MET A 275 -8.10 -1.19 24.23
N LEU A 276 -8.80 -1.89 23.35
CA LEU A 276 -10.02 -2.64 23.66
C LEU A 276 -9.76 -4.13 23.52
N GLY A 277 -10.40 -4.93 24.35
CA GLY A 277 -10.34 -6.40 24.30
C GLY A 277 -11.71 -7.01 24.49
N SER A 278 -11.99 -8.08 23.73
CA SER A 278 -13.18 -8.93 23.88
C SER A 278 -12.86 -10.38 23.49
N ASN A 279 -13.65 -11.30 24.00
CA ASN A 279 -13.67 -12.71 23.60
C ASN A 279 -14.83 -13.02 22.63
N ARG A 280 -15.63 -12.02 22.26
CA ARG A 280 -16.77 -12.15 21.35
C ARG A 280 -16.68 -11.11 20.24
N ALA A 281 -16.52 -11.55 19.02
CA ALA A 281 -16.40 -10.66 17.84
C ALA A 281 -17.61 -9.72 17.66
N LYS A 282 -18.81 -10.17 18.03
CA LYS A 282 -20.04 -9.39 17.96
C LYS A 282 -20.05 -8.11 18.81
N ASP A 283 -19.25 -8.06 19.87
CA ASP A 283 -19.16 -6.86 20.72
C ASP A 283 -18.57 -5.69 19.92
N PHE A 284 -17.64 -5.98 19.02
CA PHE A 284 -17.05 -4.96 18.14
C PHE A 284 -18.01 -4.50 17.04
N VAL A 285 -19.00 -5.32 16.62
CA VAL A 285 -20.05 -4.87 15.69
C VAL A 285 -20.84 -3.73 16.32
N ALA A 286 -21.30 -3.90 17.58
CA ALA A 286 -22.04 -2.86 18.29
C ALA A 286 -21.21 -1.58 18.48
N LEU A 287 -19.91 -1.73 18.79
CA LEU A 287 -18.97 -0.60 18.87
C LEU A 287 -18.86 0.14 17.54
N ARG A 288 -18.64 -0.57 16.42
CA ARG A 288 -18.53 0.00 15.08
C ARG A 288 -19.81 0.74 14.68
N ASP A 289 -20.97 0.08 14.84
CA ASP A 289 -22.26 0.68 14.52
C ASP A 289 -22.48 1.95 15.33
N HIS A 290 -22.13 1.94 16.61
CA HIS A 290 -22.28 3.12 17.48
C HIS A 290 -21.34 4.27 17.04
N ILE A 291 -20.07 4.00 16.80
CA ILE A 291 -19.10 5.02 16.37
C ILE A 291 -19.53 5.64 15.04
N LEU A 292 -19.85 4.81 14.04
CA LEU A 292 -20.17 5.28 12.70
C LEU A 292 -21.49 6.05 12.65
N SER A 293 -22.48 5.71 13.51
CA SER A 293 -23.79 6.37 13.56
C SER A 293 -23.84 7.61 14.44
N ASN A 294 -23.09 7.64 15.55
CA ASN A 294 -23.35 8.61 16.61
C ASN A 294 -22.19 9.57 16.86
N PHE A 295 -20.93 9.16 16.60
CA PHE A 295 -19.79 10.04 16.84
C PHE A 295 -19.75 11.16 15.79
N LYS A 296 -19.51 12.38 16.21
CA LYS A 296 -19.23 13.51 15.31
C LYS A 296 -17.90 13.30 14.61
N GLU A 297 -16.88 12.88 15.38
CA GLU A 297 -15.54 12.65 14.89
C GLU A 297 -15.30 11.16 14.63
N LEU A 298 -14.95 10.81 13.39
CA LEU A 298 -14.45 9.49 13.08
C LEU A 298 -13.09 9.24 13.74
N PRO A 299 -12.76 7.99 14.08
CA PRO A 299 -11.41 7.66 14.53
C PRO A 299 -10.33 8.07 13.50
N GLU A 300 -9.14 8.41 13.98
CA GLU A 300 -7.97 8.50 13.11
C GLU A 300 -7.62 7.12 12.53
N MET A 301 -7.57 6.13 13.42
CA MET A 301 -7.32 4.73 13.08
C MET A 301 -8.13 3.81 14.00
N CYS A 302 -8.50 2.64 13.50
CA CYS A 302 -9.07 1.57 14.30
C CYS A 302 -8.55 0.24 13.77
N GLU A 303 -7.48 -0.25 14.40
CA GLU A 303 -6.75 -1.41 13.94
C GLU A 303 -7.14 -2.65 14.73
N TYR A 304 -7.53 -3.69 14.01
CA TYR A 304 -7.87 -4.99 14.54
C TYR A 304 -6.68 -5.93 14.57
N MET A 305 -6.62 -6.76 15.58
CA MET A 305 -5.71 -7.91 15.70
C MET A 305 -6.41 -9.05 16.43
N ASN A 306 -6.24 -10.31 15.98
CA ASN A 306 -6.57 -11.45 16.80
C ASN A 306 -5.36 -11.89 17.66
N ARG A 307 -5.57 -12.79 18.61
CA ARG A 307 -4.49 -13.31 19.48
C ARG A 307 -3.37 -13.97 18.68
N GLY A 308 -3.71 -14.73 17.63
CA GLY A 308 -2.72 -15.40 16.79
C GLY A 308 -1.68 -14.46 16.22
N ILE A 309 -2.13 -13.35 15.60
CA ILE A 309 -1.19 -12.35 15.07
C ILE A 309 -0.50 -11.55 16.18
N PHE A 310 -1.17 -11.31 17.30
CA PHE A 310 -0.54 -10.63 18.43
C PHE A 310 0.67 -11.41 18.93
N ASP A 311 0.50 -12.71 19.19
CA ASP A 311 1.57 -13.61 19.67
C ASP A 311 2.67 -13.78 18.62
N THR A 312 2.27 -13.91 17.35
CA THR A 312 3.23 -14.02 16.23
C THR A 312 4.07 -12.75 16.10
N ALA A 313 3.46 -11.56 16.18
CA ALA A 313 4.15 -10.29 16.13
C ALA A 313 5.07 -10.07 17.35
N GLU A 314 4.64 -10.46 18.57
CA GLU A 314 5.48 -10.39 19.76
C GLU A 314 6.76 -11.20 19.61
N ARG A 315 6.64 -12.41 19.06
CA ARG A 315 7.75 -13.34 18.95
C ARG A 315 8.63 -13.13 17.72
N TYR A 316 8.02 -12.91 16.55
CA TYR A 316 8.70 -12.88 15.25
C TYR A 316 8.81 -11.48 14.64
N GLY A 317 8.11 -10.49 15.19
CA GLY A 317 8.18 -9.08 14.78
C GLY A 317 9.05 -8.19 15.67
N LYS A 318 9.63 -8.75 16.75
CA LYS A 318 10.36 -7.97 17.77
C LYS A 318 11.55 -7.19 17.22
N ASP A 319 12.31 -7.74 16.30
CA ASP A 319 13.45 -7.04 15.67
C ASP A 319 12.99 -5.83 14.86
N VAL A 320 11.87 -5.93 14.14
CA VAL A 320 11.25 -4.82 13.40
C VAL A 320 10.78 -3.75 14.38
N PHE A 321 10.07 -4.14 15.43
CA PHE A 321 9.64 -3.25 16.50
C PHE A 321 10.82 -2.46 17.11
N LEU A 322 11.88 -3.15 17.51
CA LEU A 322 13.06 -2.53 18.12
C LEU A 322 13.81 -1.64 17.12
N SER A 323 13.89 -2.07 15.86
CA SER A 323 14.53 -1.28 14.80
C SER A 323 13.82 0.05 14.58
N ILE A 324 12.50 0.05 14.50
CA ILE A 324 11.72 1.28 14.35
C ILE A 324 11.86 2.16 15.59
N LYS A 325 11.71 1.58 16.76
CA LYS A 325 11.77 2.33 18.03
C LYS A 325 13.10 3.04 18.25
N TYR A 326 14.23 2.39 17.95
CA TYR A 326 15.56 2.92 18.27
C TYR A 326 16.28 3.57 17.08
N LEU A 327 16.01 3.14 15.85
CA LEU A 327 16.67 3.65 14.66
C LEU A 327 15.79 4.65 13.88
N GLY A 328 14.49 4.68 14.16
CA GLY A 328 13.51 5.46 13.43
C GLY A 328 13.15 4.83 12.08
N THR A 329 12.03 5.30 11.50
CA THR A 329 11.53 4.81 10.20
C THR A 329 12.42 5.23 9.03
N GLU A 330 13.18 6.32 9.17
CA GLU A 330 14.05 6.87 8.12
C GLU A 330 15.17 5.91 7.69
N LYS A 331 15.64 5.06 8.62
CA LYS A 331 16.73 4.11 8.35
C LYS A 331 16.25 2.76 7.84
N LEU A 332 14.95 2.48 7.94
CA LEU A 332 14.38 1.18 7.53
C LEU A 332 14.66 0.84 6.07
N PRO A 333 14.46 1.74 5.07
CA PRO A 333 14.73 1.41 3.68
C PRO A 333 16.17 0.95 3.44
N LYS A 334 17.13 1.61 4.10
CA LYS A 334 18.55 1.21 4.02
C LYS A 334 18.81 -0.13 4.70
N ALA A 335 18.20 -0.37 5.86
CA ALA A 335 18.32 -1.63 6.59
C ALA A 335 17.76 -2.80 5.77
N TYR A 336 16.58 -2.63 5.15
CA TYR A 336 16.00 -3.63 4.25
C TYR A 336 16.84 -3.87 3.00
N ALA A 337 17.39 -2.82 2.38
CA ALA A 337 18.28 -2.97 1.22
C ALA A 337 19.55 -3.75 1.57
N ILE A 338 20.16 -3.50 2.73
CA ILE A 338 21.31 -4.25 3.23
C ILE A 338 20.92 -5.71 3.48
N LYS A 339 19.79 -5.95 4.16
CA LYS A 339 19.27 -7.29 4.44
C LYS A 339 19.06 -8.06 3.12
N SER A 340 18.33 -7.51 2.16
CA SER A 340 18.06 -8.14 0.86
C SER A 340 19.34 -8.45 0.09
N SER A 341 20.33 -7.54 0.13
CA SER A 341 21.63 -7.78 -0.50
C SER A 341 22.37 -8.92 0.18
N ALA A 342 22.37 -8.97 1.51
CA ALA A 342 22.98 -10.05 2.27
C ALA A 342 22.29 -11.39 1.97
N GLU A 343 20.96 -11.45 1.95
CA GLU A 343 20.18 -12.65 1.59
C GLU A 343 20.52 -13.13 0.19
N TYR A 344 20.58 -12.23 -0.79
CA TYR A 344 20.94 -12.59 -2.17
C TYR A 344 22.31 -13.25 -2.27
N PHE A 345 23.31 -12.77 -1.52
CA PHE A 345 24.66 -13.38 -1.53
C PHE A 345 24.71 -14.67 -0.73
N LEU A 346 24.13 -14.69 0.47
CA LEU A 346 24.19 -15.84 1.38
C LEU A 346 23.38 -17.04 0.84
N ASN A 347 22.23 -16.80 0.22
CA ASN A 347 21.40 -17.85 -0.36
C ASN A 347 22.07 -18.57 -1.57
N LYS A 348 23.15 -18.02 -2.13
CA LYS A 348 23.95 -18.67 -3.18
C LYS A 348 24.95 -19.69 -2.63
N ILE A 349 25.17 -19.73 -1.33
CA ILE A 349 26.13 -20.62 -0.69
C ILE A 349 25.39 -21.88 -0.25
N PRO A 350 25.60 -23.06 -0.89
CA PRO A 350 24.73 -24.23 -0.74
C PRO A 350 24.67 -24.84 0.67
N PHE A 351 25.69 -24.59 1.51
CA PHE A 351 25.79 -25.16 2.87
C PHE A 351 25.27 -24.21 3.95
N LEU A 352 24.88 -22.98 3.61
CA LEU A 352 24.29 -22.06 4.57
C LEU A 352 22.77 -22.22 4.60
N PRO A 353 22.15 -22.09 5.78
CA PRO A 353 20.70 -22.03 5.88
C PRO A 353 20.14 -20.89 5.01
N LYS A 354 19.06 -21.16 4.32
CA LYS A 354 18.29 -20.10 3.65
C LYS A 354 17.81 -19.11 4.71
N PHE A 355 17.69 -17.83 4.33
CA PHE A 355 17.22 -16.75 5.22
C PHE A 355 18.08 -16.58 6.49
N LEU A 356 19.37 -16.84 6.40
CA LEU A 356 20.31 -16.66 7.52
C LEU A 356 20.22 -15.27 8.19
N PRO A 357 20.04 -14.13 7.46
CA PRO A 357 19.78 -12.83 8.08
C PRO A 357 18.53 -12.80 8.96
N ASP A 358 17.45 -13.48 8.56
CA ASP A 358 16.24 -13.57 9.38
C ASP A 358 16.44 -14.36 10.66
N LEU A 359 17.15 -15.48 10.57
CA LEU A 359 17.55 -16.28 11.74
C LEU A 359 18.40 -15.44 12.71
N PHE A 360 19.40 -14.75 12.17
CA PHE A 360 20.28 -13.90 12.98
C PHE A 360 19.51 -12.78 13.70
N LEU A 361 18.67 -12.03 12.99
CA LEU A 361 17.87 -10.95 13.57
C LEU A 361 16.87 -11.46 14.61
N TYR A 362 16.25 -12.61 14.35
CA TYR A 362 15.34 -13.25 15.30
C TYR A 362 16.05 -13.59 16.60
N TYR A 363 17.18 -14.33 16.57
CA TYR A 363 17.91 -14.70 17.78
C TYR A 363 18.52 -13.50 18.48
N LEU A 364 19.05 -12.53 17.72
CA LEU A 364 19.58 -11.29 18.28
C LEU A 364 18.49 -10.51 19.04
N SER A 365 17.29 -10.40 18.48
CA SER A 365 16.18 -9.68 19.12
C SER A 365 15.77 -10.32 20.45
N ARG A 366 15.97 -11.63 20.63
CA ARG A 366 15.64 -12.34 21.87
C ARG A 366 16.59 -12.04 23.03
N LEU A 367 17.76 -11.49 22.75
CA LEU A 367 18.70 -11.03 23.80
C LEU A 367 18.20 -9.74 24.49
N PHE A 368 17.28 -9.01 23.85
CA PHE A 368 16.68 -7.82 24.44
C PHE A 368 15.53 -8.19 25.38
N PRO A 369 15.27 -7.41 26.44
CA PRO A 369 14.15 -7.64 27.37
C PRO A 369 12.80 -7.53 26.65
N GLN A 370 11.72 -7.86 27.37
CA GLN A 370 10.35 -7.71 26.86
C GLN A 370 10.11 -6.27 26.37
N HIS A 371 9.66 -6.14 25.13
CA HIS A 371 9.50 -4.86 24.45
C HIS A 371 8.08 -4.29 24.59
N LEU A 372 7.10 -5.13 24.90
CA LEU A 372 5.73 -4.69 25.11
C LEU A 372 5.46 -4.33 26.56
N PRO A 373 4.70 -3.26 26.83
CA PRO A 373 4.23 -2.90 28.17
C PRO A 373 3.42 -4.02 28.83
N LYS A 374 3.57 -4.16 30.15
CA LYS A 374 2.88 -5.21 30.93
C LYS A 374 1.36 -5.19 30.76
N ARG A 375 0.75 -4.02 30.59
CA ARG A 375 -0.70 -3.89 30.44
C ARG A 375 -1.19 -4.45 29.11
N LEU A 376 -0.46 -4.25 28.00
CA LEU A 376 -0.74 -4.89 26.71
C LEU A 376 -0.66 -6.42 26.81
N LEU A 377 0.37 -6.95 27.48
CA LEU A 377 0.52 -8.41 27.71
C LEU A 377 -0.62 -8.99 28.55
N LYS A 378 -1.07 -8.27 29.60
CA LYS A 378 -2.24 -8.70 30.37
C LYS A 378 -3.51 -8.77 29.54
N TYR A 379 -3.69 -7.86 28.58
CA TYR A 379 -4.80 -7.91 27.64
C TYR A 379 -4.69 -9.10 26.69
N ARG A 380 -3.51 -9.36 26.15
CA ARG A 380 -3.22 -10.56 25.38
C ARG A 380 -3.64 -11.84 26.11
N ASP A 381 -3.33 -11.96 27.39
CA ASP A 381 -3.62 -13.16 28.18
C ASP A 381 -5.14 -13.33 28.46
N ARG A 382 -5.93 -12.26 28.38
CA ARG A 382 -7.37 -12.25 28.71
C ARG A 382 -8.30 -12.35 27.51
N PHE A 383 -7.91 -11.81 26.36
CA PHE A 383 -8.81 -11.62 25.22
C PHE A 383 -8.32 -12.31 23.97
N GLU A 384 -9.26 -12.65 23.08
CA GLU A 384 -8.99 -13.22 21.76
C GLU A 384 -8.91 -12.15 20.69
N TYR A 385 -9.70 -11.07 20.82
CA TYR A 385 -9.81 -10.00 19.84
C TYR A 385 -9.43 -8.66 20.45
N TYR A 386 -8.69 -7.85 19.69
CA TYR A 386 -8.20 -6.54 20.13
C TYR A 386 -8.51 -5.48 19.09
N LEU A 387 -8.88 -4.28 19.58
CA LEU A 387 -8.89 -3.07 18.76
C LEU A 387 -7.96 -2.03 19.37
N ILE A 388 -7.18 -1.40 18.50
CA ILE A 388 -6.36 -0.23 18.78
C ILE A 388 -7.11 0.95 18.20
N LEU A 389 -7.90 1.65 19.03
CA LEU A 389 -8.74 2.76 18.63
C LEU A 389 -8.00 4.07 18.88
N SER A 390 -7.60 4.76 17.82
CA SER A 390 -6.95 6.08 17.89
C SER A 390 -7.97 7.17 17.61
N MET A 391 -8.16 8.05 18.58
CA MET A 391 -9.07 9.20 18.48
C MET A 391 -8.30 10.51 18.53
N SER A 392 -8.91 11.57 18.00
CA SER A 392 -8.33 12.91 18.00
C SER A 392 -9.31 13.95 18.53
N ASP A 393 -8.75 15.03 19.07
CA ASP A 393 -9.43 16.25 19.50
C ASP A 393 -10.69 15.98 20.32
N GLU A 394 -11.88 16.39 19.87
CA GLU A 394 -13.17 16.21 20.59
C GLU A 394 -13.62 14.74 20.58
N GLY A 395 -13.24 13.96 19.57
CA GLY A 395 -13.55 12.53 19.49
C GLY A 395 -12.96 11.71 20.63
N ILE A 396 -11.90 12.20 21.30
CA ILE A 396 -11.33 11.55 22.49
C ILE A 396 -12.37 11.49 23.62
N ASP A 397 -13.09 12.56 23.84
CA ASP A 397 -14.07 12.65 24.92
C ASP A 397 -15.36 11.89 24.57
N GLU A 398 -15.76 11.86 23.27
CA GLU A 398 -16.86 11.02 22.78
C GLU A 398 -16.54 9.52 23.02
N ALA A 399 -15.33 9.08 22.62
CA ALA A 399 -14.92 7.69 22.80
C ALA A 399 -14.84 7.31 24.28
N ARG A 400 -14.23 8.17 25.13
CA ARG A 400 -14.12 7.90 26.57
C ARG A 400 -15.51 7.75 27.19
N CYS A 401 -16.43 8.65 26.89
CA CYS A 401 -17.80 8.61 27.40
C CYS A 401 -18.52 7.30 27.02
N TYR A 402 -18.42 6.89 25.75
CA TYR A 402 -19.02 5.63 25.30
C TYR A 402 -18.38 4.40 25.97
N LEU A 403 -17.06 4.36 26.00
CA LEU A 403 -16.33 3.22 26.55
C LEU A 403 -16.60 3.04 28.06
N GLU A 404 -16.70 4.12 28.82
CA GLU A 404 -17.03 4.07 30.25
C GLU A 404 -18.49 3.71 30.53
N LYS A 405 -19.43 4.22 29.72
CA LYS A 405 -20.87 4.08 30.00
C LYS A 405 -21.52 2.87 29.35
N GLU A 406 -21.14 2.54 28.13
CA GLU A 406 -21.80 1.51 27.33
C GLU A 406 -20.93 0.26 27.17
N TRP A 407 -19.67 0.43 26.70
CA TRP A 407 -18.75 -0.70 26.49
C TRP A 407 -18.49 -1.47 27.79
N SER A 408 -18.18 -0.79 28.90
CA SER A 408 -17.88 -1.41 30.19
C SER A 408 -19.07 -2.12 30.85
N ARG A 409 -20.29 -1.98 30.31
CA ARG A 409 -21.47 -2.75 30.76
C ARG A 409 -21.54 -4.14 30.15
N LEU A 410 -20.82 -4.37 29.05
CA LEU A 410 -20.81 -5.67 28.40
C LEU A 410 -19.98 -6.64 29.23
N GLU A 411 -20.43 -7.88 29.29
CA GLU A 411 -19.70 -8.94 29.97
C GLU A 411 -18.56 -9.47 29.12
N GLY A 412 -17.38 -9.67 29.70
CA GLY A 412 -16.22 -10.27 29.03
C GLY A 412 -15.45 -9.30 28.12
N VAL A 413 -15.66 -7.99 28.29
CA VAL A 413 -14.90 -6.95 27.60
C VAL A 413 -14.09 -6.13 28.60
N ASP A 414 -13.12 -5.37 28.10
CA ASP A 414 -12.39 -4.37 28.86
C ASP A 414 -11.78 -3.33 27.92
N PHE A 415 -11.39 -2.18 28.46
CA PHE A 415 -10.62 -1.19 27.74
C PHE A 415 -9.68 -0.42 28.65
N PHE A 416 -8.70 0.22 28.07
CA PHE A 416 -7.92 1.25 28.75
C PHE A 416 -7.42 2.33 27.81
N GLU A 417 -7.32 3.54 28.34
CA GLU A 417 -6.63 4.64 27.70
C GLU A 417 -5.12 4.44 27.82
N CYS A 418 -4.41 4.39 26.70
CA CYS A 418 -2.97 4.19 26.65
C CYS A 418 -2.22 5.45 27.14
N ASN A 419 -1.18 5.27 27.93
CA ASN A 419 -0.16 6.29 28.10
C ASN A 419 0.72 6.37 26.84
N GLU A 420 1.63 7.34 26.75
CA GLU A 420 2.47 7.56 25.55
C GLU A 420 3.29 6.31 25.17
N GLN A 421 3.88 5.62 26.14
CA GLN A 421 4.66 4.40 25.89
C GLN A 421 3.78 3.25 25.39
N GLU A 422 2.58 3.09 25.94
CA GLU A 422 1.63 2.06 25.52
C GLU A 422 1.05 2.36 24.15
N GLN A 423 0.76 3.63 23.84
CA GLN A 423 0.31 4.07 22.54
C GLN A 423 1.36 3.77 21.46
N GLU A 424 2.61 4.18 21.68
CA GLU A 424 3.71 3.88 20.76
C GLU A 424 3.84 2.37 20.57
N ALA A 425 3.86 1.62 21.68
CA ALA A 425 4.04 0.18 21.63
C ALA A 425 2.90 -0.55 20.89
N ALA A 426 1.63 -0.16 21.11
CA ALA A 426 0.49 -0.78 20.43
C ALA A 426 0.55 -0.55 18.90
N LEU A 427 0.85 0.67 18.47
CA LEU A 427 0.95 1.01 17.05
C LEU A 427 2.14 0.33 16.38
N LEU A 428 3.32 0.30 17.03
CA LEU A 428 4.50 -0.39 16.52
C LEU A 428 4.30 -1.90 16.48
N HIS A 429 3.60 -2.48 17.45
CA HIS A 429 3.28 -3.90 17.48
C HIS A 429 2.36 -4.29 16.31
N ARG A 430 1.32 -3.50 16.06
CA ARG A 430 0.45 -3.68 14.89
C ARG A 430 1.24 -3.53 13.57
N PHE A 431 2.15 -2.58 13.49
CA PHE A 431 3.01 -2.42 12.31
C PHE A 431 3.92 -3.64 12.10
N ALA A 432 4.55 -4.14 13.18
CA ALA A 432 5.44 -5.30 13.11
C ALA A 432 4.70 -6.59 12.71
N ALA A 433 3.38 -6.67 12.90
CA ALA A 433 2.54 -7.80 12.53
C ALA A 433 2.63 -8.15 11.04
N ALA A 434 2.67 -7.15 10.16
CA ALA A 434 2.71 -7.33 8.71
C ALA A 434 3.92 -8.15 8.21
N GLY A 435 5.05 -8.12 8.93
CA GLY A 435 6.24 -8.91 8.59
C GLY A 435 6.40 -10.20 9.40
N ALA A 436 5.60 -10.37 10.45
CA ALA A 436 5.79 -11.46 11.40
C ALA A 436 5.42 -12.84 10.82
N ALA A 437 4.38 -12.92 9.98
CA ALA A 437 3.97 -14.14 9.29
C ALA A 437 5.09 -14.69 8.39
N ILE A 438 5.69 -13.80 7.58
CA ILE A 438 6.80 -14.17 6.69
C ILE A 438 8.02 -14.62 7.50
N ARG A 439 8.33 -13.91 8.60
CA ARG A 439 9.42 -14.32 9.49
C ARG A 439 9.15 -15.69 10.12
N TYR A 440 7.93 -15.95 10.55
CA TYR A 440 7.53 -17.27 11.04
C TYR A 440 7.81 -18.34 9.99
N GLN A 441 7.30 -18.16 8.78
CA GLN A 441 7.47 -19.11 7.67
C GLN A 441 8.95 -19.33 7.34
N ASN A 442 9.77 -18.26 7.24
CA ASN A 442 11.20 -18.36 6.96
C ASN A 442 11.96 -19.20 8.02
N LEU A 443 11.50 -19.19 9.27
CA LEU A 443 12.11 -19.98 10.33
C LEU A 443 11.57 -21.43 10.41
N HIS A 444 10.42 -21.72 9.79
CA HIS A 444 9.72 -23.02 9.87
C HIS A 444 9.54 -23.70 8.51
N GLN A 445 10.40 -23.45 7.53
CA GLN A 445 10.30 -23.97 6.15
C GLN A 445 10.23 -25.50 6.02
N THR A 446 10.71 -26.22 7.04
CA THR A 446 10.64 -27.68 7.07
C THR A 446 9.25 -28.22 7.38
N THR A 447 8.41 -27.41 8.02
CA THR A 447 7.07 -27.80 8.50
C THR A 447 5.95 -27.02 7.84
N THR A 448 6.28 -25.90 7.15
CA THR A 448 5.29 -25.00 6.54
C THR A 448 5.56 -24.75 5.07
N GLU A 449 4.51 -24.44 4.32
CA GLU A 449 4.57 -23.90 2.98
C GLU A 449 4.67 -22.37 3.00
N GLU A 450 4.63 -21.73 1.82
CA GLU A 450 4.64 -20.28 1.69
C GLU A 450 3.39 -19.65 2.33
N VAL A 451 3.50 -18.40 2.75
CA VAL A 451 2.38 -17.64 3.31
C VAL A 451 1.42 -17.27 2.19
N LEU A 452 0.17 -17.68 2.30
CA LEU A 452 -0.92 -17.12 1.50
C LEU A 452 -1.45 -15.87 2.21
N ALA A 453 -1.15 -14.70 1.67
CA ALA A 453 -1.66 -13.44 2.16
C ALA A 453 -2.86 -13.00 1.32
N LEU A 454 -4.01 -12.80 1.96
CA LEU A 454 -5.21 -12.26 1.34
C LEU A 454 -5.52 -10.89 1.94
N ASP A 455 -5.76 -9.92 1.07
CA ASP A 455 -6.16 -8.56 1.38
C ASP A 455 -7.61 -8.37 0.92
N ILE A 456 -8.54 -8.35 1.87
CA ILE A 456 -9.97 -8.45 1.59
C ILE A 456 -10.75 -7.25 2.13
N ALA A 457 -11.77 -6.84 1.39
CA ALA A 457 -12.78 -5.88 1.82
C ALA A 457 -14.15 -6.57 1.90
N LEU A 458 -14.70 -6.63 3.12
CA LEU A 458 -16.05 -7.13 3.35
C LEU A 458 -17.08 -6.03 3.11
N LEU A 459 -18.35 -6.41 2.91
CA LEU A 459 -19.43 -5.47 2.73
C LEU A 459 -19.54 -4.51 3.94
N GLY A 460 -19.98 -3.28 3.69
CA GLY A 460 -20.16 -2.28 4.74
C GLY A 460 -21.15 -2.71 5.82
N ASN A 461 -22.18 -3.49 5.45
CA ASN A 461 -23.20 -4.03 6.33
C ASN A 461 -22.90 -5.44 6.89
N ASP A 462 -21.70 -6.01 6.63
CA ASP A 462 -21.37 -7.34 7.14
C ASP A 462 -21.22 -7.31 8.66
N LYS A 463 -22.04 -8.08 9.36
CA LYS A 463 -21.99 -8.27 10.83
C LYS A 463 -21.27 -9.54 11.25
N GLU A 464 -21.03 -10.45 10.30
CA GLU A 464 -20.28 -11.69 10.48
C GLU A 464 -18.86 -11.55 9.90
N TRP A 465 -18.18 -10.49 10.34
CA TRP A 465 -16.88 -10.07 9.82
C TRP A 465 -15.72 -11.00 10.19
N VAL A 466 -15.88 -11.82 11.23
CA VAL A 466 -14.89 -12.85 11.57
C VAL A 466 -15.04 -14.02 10.63
N GLU A 467 -13.94 -14.45 10.08
CA GLU A 467 -13.92 -15.57 9.15
C GLU A 467 -14.13 -16.90 9.89
N GLU A 468 -15.01 -17.72 9.36
CA GLU A 468 -15.22 -19.12 9.75
C GLU A 468 -14.88 -19.99 8.54
N LEU A 469 -13.68 -20.54 8.52
CA LEU A 469 -13.24 -21.43 7.45
C LEU A 469 -13.73 -22.86 7.68
N PRO A 470 -14.12 -23.59 6.61
CA PRO A 470 -14.51 -24.99 6.70
C PRO A 470 -13.34 -25.89 7.06
N ASP A 471 -13.65 -27.07 7.62
CA ASP A 471 -12.65 -28.04 8.09
C ASP A 471 -11.68 -28.44 6.98
N GLU A 472 -12.16 -28.56 5.72
CA GLU A 472 -11.33 -28.88 4.55
C GLU A 472 -10.22 -27.86 4.24
N ILE A 473 -10.24 -26.69 4.88
CA ILE A 473 -9.19 -25.68 4.83
C ILE A 473 -8.43 -25.66 6.14
N THR A 474 -9.15 -25.64 7.28
CA THR A 474 -8.52 -25.48 8.60
C THR A 474 -7.62 -26.65 8.97
N GLU A 475 -7.91 -27.89 8.54
CA GLU A 475 -7.06 -29.06 8.76
C GLU A 475 -5.67 -28.96 8.12
N HIS A 476 -5.54 -28.12 7.08
CA HIS A 476 -4.30 -27.86 6.37
C HIS A 476 -3.54 -26.64 6.94
N LEU A 477 -4.16 -25.85 7.81
CA LEU A 477 -3.54 -24.65 8.37
C LEU A 477 -2.63 -25.00 9.57
N GLU A 478 -1.48 -24.37 9.60
CA GLU A 478 -0.62 -24.26 10.78
C GLU A 478 -1.02 -23.04 11.60
N LEU A 479 -1.22 -21.89 10.96
CA LEU A 479 -1.65 -20.63 11.56
C LEU A 479 -2.59 -19.87 10.63
N ALA A 480 -3.59 -19.21 11.23
CA ALA A 480 -4.41 -18.18 10.60
C ALA A 480 -4.27 -16.88 11.40
N LEU A 481 -3.78 -15.84 10.75
CA LEU A 481 -3.36 -14.60 11.38
C LEU A 481 -4.19 -13.44 10.84
N TYR A 482 -5.02 -12.84 11.69
CA TYR A 482 -6.00 -11.83 11.27
C TYR A 482 -5.71 -10.47 11.86
N TYR A 483 -5.63 -9.47 11.02
CA TYR A 483 -5.48 -8.07 11.39
C TYR A 483 -6.05 -7.17 10.28
N GLY A 484 -6.29 -5.90 10.56
CA GLY A 484 -6.83 -5.01 9.51
C GLY A 484 -7.43 -3.72 10.02
N HIS A 485 -8.02 -3.00 9.08
CA HIS A 485 -8.66 -1.70 9.28
C HIS A 485 -10.14 -1.89 9.60
N PHE A 486 -10.46 -1.96 10.89
CA PHE A 486 -11.76 -2.45 11.36
C PHE A 486 -12.94 -1.59 10.89
N MET A 487 -12.83 -0.25 10.93
CA MET A 487 -13.97 0.61 10.59
C MET A 487 -14.47 0.45 9.16
N CYS A 488 -13.57 0.23 8.20
CA CYS A 488 -13.92 0.03 6.80
C CYS A 488 -14.02 -1.45 6.37
N HIS A 489 -13.89 -2.39 7.31
CA HIS A 489 -13.92 -3.83 7.06
C HIS A 489 -12.91 -4.29 6.00
N VAL A 490 -11.70 -3.71 6.04
CA VAL A 490 -10.56 -4.18 5.23
C VAL A 490 -9.64 -4.99 6.12
N PHE A 491 -9.46 -6.26 5.78
CA PHE A 491 -8.69 -7.19 6.58
C PHE A 491 -7.53 -7.78 5.80
N HIS A 492 -6.40 -7.86 6.48
CA HIS A 492 -5.22 -8.57 6.02
C HIS A 492 -5.22 -9.93 6.71
N GLN A 493 -5.21 -10.99 5.93
CA GLN A 493 -5.30 -12.35 6.43
C GLN A 493 -4.10 -13.13 5.90
N ASP A 494 -3.22 -13.55 6.80
CA ASP A 494 -2.05 -14.36 6.48
C ASP A 494 -2.29 -15.80 6.92
N TYR A 495 -2.29 -16.72 5.96
CA TYR A 495 -2.47 -18.14 6.20
C TYR A 495 -1.16 -18.88 5.99
N ILE A 496 -0.72 -19.60 7.00
CA ILE A 496 0.45 -20.45 6.95
C ILE A 496 0.00 -21.90 6.91
N PHE A 497 0.21 -22.55 5.78
CA PHE A 497 -0.19 -23.94 5.58
C PHE A 497 0.91 -24.93 5.99
N LYS A 498 0.48 -26.12 6.42
CA LYS A 498 1.36 -27.26 6.70
C LYS A 498 2.09 -27.71 5.45
N LYS A 499 3.29 -28.23 5.63
CA LYS A 499 4.13 -28.73 4.53
C LYS A 499 3.41 -29.80 3.71
N GLY A 500 3.49 -29.70 2.37
CA GLY A 500 2.83 -30.59 1.44
C GLY A 500 1.43 -30.15 1.00
N THR A 501 0.93 -29.01 1.48
CA THR A 501 -0.35 -28.45 1.05
C THR A 501 -0.22 -27.77 -0.30
N ASP A 502 -1.17 -28.01 -1.21
CA ASP A 502 -1.30 -27.28 -2.48
C ASP A 502 -1.91 -25.89 -2.22
N ILE A 503 -1.05 -24.88 -2.16
CA ILE A 503 -1.42 -23.49 -1.86
C ILE A 503 -2.37 -22.91 -2.93
N GLU A 504 -2.13 -23.23 -4.21
CA GLU A 504 -2.97 -22.69 -5.29
C GLU A 504 -4.39 -23.29 -5.24
N ALA A 505 -4.51 -24.58 -4.93
CA ALA A 505 -5.82 -25.19 -4.73
C ALA A 505 -6.55 -24.59 -3.52
N MET A 506 -5.84 -24.34 -2.40
CA MET A 506 -6.40 -23.69 -1.21
C MET A 506 -6.82 -22.26 -1.50
N LYS A 507 -5.98 -21.47 -2.16
CA LYS A 507 -6.30 -20.11 -2.60
C LYS A 507 -7.61 -20.08 -3.41
N LYS A 508 -7.74 -20.95 -4.42
CA LYS A 508 -8.97 -21.03 -5.23
C LYS A 508 -10.21 -21.36 -4.40
N LYS A 509 -10.11 -22.24 -3.41
CA LYS A 509 -11.23 -22.55 -2.50
C LYS A 509 -11.59 -21.32 -1.65
N MET A 510 -10.61 -20.65 -1.05
CA MET A 510 -10.81 -19.49 -0.20
C MET A 510 -11.41 -18.31 -0.96
N LEU A 511 -10.94 -18.05 -2.20
CA LEU A 511 -11.51 -17.01 -3.05
C LEU A 511 -12.98 -17.26 -3.37
N ARG A 512 -13.39 -18.50 -3.66
CA ARG A 512 -14.82 -18.85 -3.84
C ARG A 512 -15.65 -18.56 -2.58
N TYR A 513 -15.08 -18.77 -1.41
CA TYR A 513 -15.75 -18.46 -0.14
C TYR A 513 -15.95 -16.96 0.04
N LEU A 514 -14.94 -16.16 -0.33
CA LEU A 514 -15.02 -14.71 -0.32
C LEU A 514 -16.02 -14.18 -1.36
N ASP A 515 -16.05 -14.77 -2.56
CA ASP A 515 -17.03 -14.45 -3.60
C ASP A 515 -18.46 -14.67 -3.13
N ALA A 516 -18.73 -15.78 -2.42
CA ALA A 516 -20.04 -16.08 -1.86
C ALA A 516 -20.49 -15.07 -0.80
N LYS A 517 -19.54 -14.45 -0.08
CA LYS A 517 -19.78 -13.35 0.86
C LYS A 517 -19.93 -11.98 0.17
N GLY A 518 -19.67 -11.86 -1.12
CA GLY A 518 -19.61 -10.59 -1.85
C GLY A 518 -18.39 -9.74 -1.51
N ALA A 519 -17.39 -10.31 -0.87
CA ALA A 519 -16.13 -9.64 -0.56
C ALA A 519 -15.36 -9.23 -1.82
N LYS A 520 -14.53 -8.20 -1.73
CA LYS A 520 -13.62 -7.77 -2.80
C LYS A 520 -12.17 -8.01 -2.41
N TYR A 521 -11.40 -8.45 -3.39
CA TYR A 521 -9.95 -8.70 -3.25
C TYR A 521 -9.23 -8.49 -4.60
N PRO A 522 -7.99 -7.99 -4.57
CA PRO A 522 -7.32 -7.41 -3.42
C PRO A 522 -7.99 -6.10 -3.02
N ALA A 523 -8.04 -5.80 -1.71
CA ALA A 523 -8.73 -4.59 -1.23
C ALA A 523 -7.94 -3.30 -1.46
N GLU A 524 -6.65 -3.31 -1.16
CA GLU A 524 -5.80 -2.11 -1.11
C GLU A 524 -4.64 -2.12 -2.13
N HIS A 525 -4.64 -3.08 -3.03
CA HIS A 525 -3.65 -3.23 -4.09
C HIS A 525 -4.35 -3.37 -5.44
N ASN A 526 -3.65 -3.10 -6.55
CA ASN A 526 -4.19 -3.48 -7.86
C ASN A 526 -4.21 -5.01 -8.02
N VAL A 527 -4.88 -5.52 -9.06
CA VAL A 527 -4.92 -6.96 -9.34
C VAL A 527 -3.54 -7.52 -9.71
N GLY A 528 -2.68 -6.70 -10.34
CA GLY A 528 -1.35 -7.08 -10.79
C GLY A 528 -1.38 -8.33 -11.67
N HIS A 529 -0.41 -9.22 -11.43
CA HIS A 529 -0.34 -10.54 -12.08
C HIS A 529 -0.90 -11.67 -11.19
N MET A 530 -1.48 -11.34 -10.03
CA MET A 530 -1.93 -12.33 -9.03
C MET A 530 -3.44 -12.58 -9.03
N TYR A 531 -4.23 -11.66 -9.61
CA TYR A 531 -5.69 -11.74 -9.62
C TYR A 531 -6.26 -11.35 -10.97
N ASP A 532 -7.44 -11.88 -11.29
CA ASP A 532 -8.18 -11.48 -12.48
C ASP A 532 -8.95 -10.18 -12.21
N ALA A 533 -8.86 -9.23 -13.14
CA ALA A 533 -9.67 -8.02 -13.10
C ALA A 533 -11.15 -8.35 -13.39
N ASP A 534 -12.08 -7.79 -12.61
CA ASP A 534 -13.49 -7.85 -12.97
C ASP A 534 -13.78 -7.05 -14.25
N SER A 535 -14.97 -7.22 -14.83
CA SER A 535 -15.31 -6.59 -16.10
C SER A 535 -15.24 -5.06 -16.06
N THR A 536 -15.57 -4.44 -14.93
CA THR A 536 -15.52 -2.98 -14.78
C THR A 536 -14.07 -2.48 -14.79
N LEU A 537 -13.22 -3.10 -14.03
CA LEU A 537 -11.79 -2.76 -13.97
C LEU A 537 -11.10 -3.05 -15.29
N LYS A 538 -11.42 -4.18 -15.93
CA LYS A 538 -10.89 -4.53 -17.25
C LYS A 538 -11.25 -3.49 -18.30
N ASN A 539 -12.54 -3.11 -18.38
CA ASN A 539 -13.00 -2.08 -19.31
C ASN A 539 -12.31 -0.72 -19.06
N PHE A 540 -12.08 -0.39 -17.78
CA PHE A 540 -11.33 0.82 -17.43
C PHE A 540 -9.89 0.75 -17.92
N TYR A 541 -9.18 -0.33 -17.71
CA TYR A 541 -7.82 -0.52 -18.22
C TYR A 541 -7.74 -0.46 -19.75
N GLU A 542 -8.68 -1.11 -20.45
CA GLU A 542 -8.78 -1.07 -21.91
C GLU A 542 -9.09 0.34 -22.44
N SER A 543 -9.86 1.13 -21.71
CA SER A 543 -10.14 2.53 -22.08
C SER A 543 -8.93 3.45 -21.90
N LEU A 544 -8.06 3.15 -20.94
CA LEU A 544 -6.84 3.91 -20.69
C LEU A 544 -5.72 3.54 -21.67
N ASP A 545 -5.62 2.30 -22.06
CA ASP A 545 -4.54 1.75 -22.88
C ASP A 545 -5.08 0.70 -23.87
N PRO A 546 -5.79 1.13 -24.92
CA PRO A 546 -6.42 0.24 -25.90
C PRO A 546 -5.40 -0.58 -26.71
N THR A 547 -4.16 -0.16 -26.76
CA THR A 547 -3.07 -0.86 -27.46
C THR A 547 -2.30 -1.84 -26.57
N ASN A 548 -2.65 -1.90 -25.28
CA ASN A 548 -1.94 -2.67 -24.28
C ASN A 548 -0.42 -2.42 -24.28
N THR A 549 -0.06 -1.14 -24.38
CA THR A 549 1.34 -0.69 -24.39
C THR A 549 1.91 -0.62 -22.98
N PHE A 550 1.12 -0.21 -21.99
CA PHE A 550 1.55 -0.06 -20.61
C PHE A 550 1.12 -1.26 -19.75
N ASN A 551 2.01 -1.73 -18.88
CA ASN A 551 1.75 -2.78 -17.89
C ASN A 551 0.93 -3.95 -18.48
N TRP A 552 1.51 -4.53 -19.49
CA TRP A 552 0.91 -5.59 -20.33
C TRP A 552 0.57 -6.85 -19.54
#